data_f68113b2d67ea61c8e6baa3fbfdea6a8
#
_entry.id   f68113b2d67ea61c8e6baa3fbfdea6a8
#
_cell.length_a   1.000
_cell.length_b   1.000
_cell.length_c   1.000
_cell.angle_alpha   90.00
_cell.angle_beta   90.00
_cell.angle_gamma   90.00
#
_symmetry.space_group_name_H-M   'P 1'
#
loop_
_entity.id
_entity.type
_entity.pdbx_description
1 polymer ?
#
loop_
_entity_poly.entity_id
_entity_poly.type
_entity_poly.pdbx_seq_one_letter_code
_entity_poly.pdbx_strand_id
1 'polypeptide(L)' 'MKDTKYYFAYRGDELLTWGDIKHVAKFLNVKEDSIKWYTTKSAKQRVKRPDSLMVFSEKELGI' A
#
# COMPACT_ATOMS: atom_id res chain seq x y z
N MET A 1 -4.18 -6.66 -22.04
CA MET A 1 -4.00 -6.01 -21.45
C MET A 1 -3.83 -6.18 -20.19
N LYS A 2 -3.40 -5.52 -19.46
CA LYS A 2 -3.09 -5.74 -18.36
C LYS A 2 -3.74 -4.93 -17.46
N ASP A 3 -4.25 -5.32 -16.39
CA ASP A 3 -4.85 -4.53 -15.41
C ASP A 3 -3.77 -4.14 -14.47
N THR A 4 -3.18 -3.07 -14.74
CA THR A 4 -2.15 -2.56 -13.86
C THR A 4 -2.83 -1.92 -12.66
N LYS A 5 -2.57 -2.45 -11.50
CA LYS A 5 -3.10 -1.89 -10.28
C LYS A 5 -2.08 -0.97 -9.66
N TYR A 6 -2.52 0.17 -9.18
CA TYR A 6 -1.64 1.09 -8.48
C TYR A 6 -1.87 1.00 -6.99
N TYR A 7 -0.80 1.20 -6.26
CA TYR A 7 -0.82 1.14 -4.80
C TYR A 7 -0.27 2.44 -4.27
N PHE A 8 -0.78 2.88 -3.14
CA PHE A 8 -0.38 4.14 -2.52
C PHE A 8 0.09 3.84 -1.12
N ALA A 9 1.32 4.22 -0.81
CA ALA A 9 1.91 3.96 0.49
C ALA A 9 1.89 5.23 1.31
N TYR A 10 1.33 5.15 2.50
CA TYR A 10 1.22 6.28 3.40
C TYR A 10 1.88 5.99 4.73
N ARG A 11 2.35 7.02 5.37
CA ARG A 11 2.77 6.93 6.77
C ARG A 11 1.93 8.00 7.49
N GLY A 12 0.96 7.56 8.29
CA GLY A 12 -0.02 8.48 8.83
C GLY A 12 -0.78 9.14 7.71
N ASP A 13 -0.72 10.45 7.63
CA ASP A 13 -1.41 11.20 6.58
C ASP A 13 -0.53 11.52 5.38
N GLU A 14 0.73 11.15 5.45
CA GLU A 14 1.68 11.53 4.42
C GLU A 14 1.83 10.46 3.35
N LEU A 15 1.65 10.83 2.09
CA LEU A 15 1.89 9.93 0.98
C LEU A 15 3.39 9.80 0.75
N LEU A 16 3.90 8.59 0.90
CA LEU A 16 5.32 8.33 0.71
C LEU A 16 5.66 8.04 -0.74
N THR A 17 4.88 7.19 -1.38
CA THR A 17 5.10 6.82 -2.76
C THR A 17 3.84 6.17 -3.30
N TRP A 18 3.77 6.06 -4.61
CA TRP A 18 2.68 5.35 -5.27
C TRP A 18 3.20 4.80 -6.59
N GLY A 19 2.50 3.84 -7.11
CA GLY A 19 2.89 3.19 -8.35
C GLY A 19 2.42 1.76 -8.36
N ASP A 20 2.98 0.95 -9.28
CA ASP A 20 2.63 -0.46 -9.31
C ASP A 20 3.25 -1.16 -8.11
N ILE A 21 2.88 -2.43 -7.94
CA ILE A 21 3.32 -3.18 -6.77
C ILE A 21 4.85 -3.29 -6.71
N LYS A 22 5.48 -3.43 -7.85
CA LYS A 22 6.94 -3.54 -7.89
C LYS A 22 7.60 -2.25 -7.44
N HIS A 23 7.07 -1.13 -7.90
CA HIS A 23 7.62 0.17 -7.54
C HIS A 23 7.49 0.43 -6.04
N VAL A 24 6.31 0.20 -5.50
CA VAL A 24 6.07 0.44 -4.08
C VAL A 24 6.89 -0.50 -3.22
N ALA A 25 6.96 -1.78 -3.60
CA ALA A 25 7.73 -2.75 -2.86
C ALA A 25 9.22 -2.37 -2.84
N LYS A 26 9.72 -1.91 -3.96
CA LYS A 26 11.12 -1.50 -4.06
C LYS A 26 11.39 -0.27 -3.22
N PHE A 27 10.47 0.69 -3.26
CA PHE A 27 10.61 1.92 -2.47
C PHE A 27 10.66 1.60 -0.98
N LEU A 28 9.80 0.70 -0.54
CA LEU A 28 9.70 0.34 0.88
C LEU A 28 10.69 -0.73 1.26
N ASN A 29 11.41 -1.29 0.29
CA ASN A 29 12.38 -2.35 0.51
C ASN A 29 11.73 -3.58 1.15
N VAL A 30 10.58 -3.98 0.62
CA VAL A 30 9.84 -5.15 1.08
C VAL A 30 9.46 -5.98 -0.13
N LYS A 31 8.97 -7.18 0.11
CA LYS A 31 8.53 -8.05 -0.96
C LYS A 31 7.16 -7.65 -1.46
N GLU A 32 6.85 -8.01 -2.71
CA GLU A 32 5.54 -7.73 -3.27
C GLU A 32 4.41 -8.36 -2.46
N ASP A 33 4.65 -9.53 -1.90
CA ASP A 33 3.66 -10.18 -1.07
C ASP A 33 3.32 -9.33 0.16
N SER A 34 4.29 -8.61 0.69
CA SER A 34 4.05 -7.72 1.82
C SER A 34 3.11 -6.59 1.43
N ILE A 35 3.27 -6.07 0.21
CA ILE A 35 2.38 -5.01 -0.27
C ILE A 35 0.94 -5.54 -0.34
N LYS A 36 0.76 -6.74 -0.87
CA LYS A 36 -0.56 -7.35 -0.95
C LYS A 36 -1.17 -7.52 0.44
N TRP A 37 -0.35 -7.93 1.40
CA TRP A 37 -0.83 -8.13 2.76
C TRP A 37 -1.30 -6.80 3.37
N TYR A 38 -0.56 -5.73 3.14
CA TYR A 38 -0.93 -4.42 3.70
C TYR A 38 -2.27 -3.92 3.19
N THR A 39 -2.73 -4.42 2.05
CA THR A 39 -4.02 -3.99 1.51
C THR A 39 -5.19 -4.80 2.04
N THR A 40 -4.93 -5.81 2.89
CA THR A 40 -6.01 -6.63 3.44
C THR A 40 -6.66 -5.93 4.62
N LYS A 41 -7.89 -6.32 4.92
CA LYS A 41 -8.59 -5.80 6.09
C LYS A 41 -7.85 -6.14 7.37
N SER A 42 -7.33 -7.37 7.44
CA SER A 42 -6.64 -7.82 8.65
C SER A 42 -5.45 -6.93 8.97
N ALA A 43 -4.69 -6.56 7.95
CA ALA A 43 -3.56 -5.69 8.15
C ALA A 43 -4.00 -4.33 8.67
N LYS A 44 -5.05 -3.77 8.08
CA LYS A 44 -5.55 -2.45 8.48
C LYS A 44 -6.10 -2.44 9.88
N GLN A 45 -6.68 -3.55 10.30
CA GLN A 45 -7.18 -3.65 11.66
C GLN A 45 -6.06 -3.78 12.67
N ARG A 46 -4.93 -4.36 12.27
CA ARG A 46 -3.80 -4.50 13.17
C ARG A 46 -3.01 -3.21 13.31
N VAL A 47 -2.96 -2.44 12.25
CA VAL A 47 -2.18 -1.21 12.24
C VAL A 47 -3.08 -0.07 12.70
N LYS A 48 -2.94 0.31 13.96
CA LYS A 48 -3.78 1.35 14.54
C LYS A 48 -3.04 2.61 14.93
N ARG A 49 -1.74 2.62 14.74
CA ARG A 49 -0.95 3.78 15.09
C ARG A 49 -1.02 4.82 13.97
N PRO A 50 -1.11 6.09 14.31
CA PRO A 50 -1.24 7.14 13.30
C PRO A 50 -0.01 7.30 12.42
N ASP A 51 1.16 6.87 12.89
CA ASP A 51 2.39 6.99 12.13
C ASP A 51 2.81 5.67 11.49
N SER A 52 1.92 4.69 11.45
CA SER A 52 2.24 3.39 10.87
C SER A 52 2.12 3.40 9.35
N LEU A 53 2.93 2.56 8.73
CA LEU A 53 2.88 2.40 7.29
C LEU A 53 1.57 1.73 6.87
N MET A 54 0.91 2.31 5.91
CA MET A 54 -0.32 1.76 5.34
C MET A 54 -0.20 1.77 3.84
N VAL A 55 -0.76 0.75 3.19
CA VAL A 55 -0.80 0.69 1.75
C VAL A 55 -2.24 0.51 1.31
N PHE A 56 -2.67 1.34 0.37
CA PHE A 56 -4.02 1.26 -0.19
C PHE A 56 -3.93 0.99 -1.67
N SER A 57 -4.84 0.19 -2.20
CA SER A 57 -4.95 0.03 -3.64
C SER A 57 -5.82 1.16 -4.20
N GLU A 58 -5.70 1.41 -5.48
CA GLU A 58 -6.53 2.44 -6.11
C GLU A 58 -8.02 2.12 -5.94
N LYS A 59 -8.35 0.83 -5.92
CA LYS A 59 -9.73 0.40 -5.75
C LYS A 59 -10.27 0.85 -4.39
N GLU A 60 -9.43 0.77 -3.36
CA GLU A 60 -9.86 1.17 -2.02
C GLU A 60 -10.04 2.66 -1.90
N LEU A 61 -9.29 3.42 -2.67
CA LEU A 61 -9.38 4.88 -2.64
C LEU A 61 -10.47 5.42 -3.55
N GLY A 62 -11.13 4.54 -4.30
CA GLY A 62 -12.22 4.96 -5.16
C GLY A 62 -11.78 5.70 -6.41
N ILE A 63 -10.56 5.43 -6.85
CA ILE A 63 -10.03 6.09 -8.04
C ILE A 63 -10.36 5.32 -9.29
#